data_0d96799fba775f7577a647f0b0b5db9a
#
_entry.id   0d96799fba775f7577a647f0b0b5db9a
#
_cell.length_a   1.000
_cell.length_b   1.000
_cell.length_c   1.000
_cell.angle_alpha   90.00
_cell.angle_beta   90.00
_cell.angle_gamma   90.00
#
_symmetry.space_group_name_H-M   'P 1'
#
loop_
_entity.id
_entity.type
_entity.pdbx_description
1 polymer ?
#
loop_
_entity_poly.entity_id
_entity_poly.type
_entity_poly.pdbx_seq_one_letter_code
_entity_poly.pdbx_strand_id
1 'polypeptide(L)'
;MTMMEKFREYLQLSDEVVDDGEAPRVEEFLGKGKSFYEDFSLRGIRVNRVEPGFISCYFKVPLRLTDKDGNLANGAIANLVDEVGGALVHVEGLPIFVSVDMSIAFLSKAKLGEELEITSRLLGERGGYKGTIVVVRNKMTGEIIAEGRHSMFGRQASKL
;
A
#
# COMPACT_ATOMS: atom_id res chain seq x y z
N MET A 1 9.75 -13.24 14.54
CA MET A 1 9.55 -12.15 13.55
C MET A 1 8.70 -11.07 14.20
N THR A 2 9.23 -9.86 14.29
CA THR A 2 8.52 -8.70 14.85
C THR A 2 7.37 -8.27 13.92
N MET A 3 6.43 -7.49 14.44
CA MET A 3 5.35 -6.93 13.63
C MET A 3 5.93 -6.05 12.49
N MET A 4 6.94 -5.25 12.79
CA MET A 4 7.64 -4.43 11.79
C MET A 4 8.22 -5.26 10.64
N GLU A 5 8.89 -6.36 10.96
CA GLU A 5 9.47 -7.27 9.96
C GLU A 5 8.41 -7.90 9.07
N LYS A 6 7.27 -8.30 9.63
CA LYS A 6 6.15 -8.85 8.84
C LYS A 6 5.59 -7.83 7.84
N PHE A 7 5.42 -6.57 8.25
CA PHE A 7 4.95 -5.53 7.34
C PHE A 7 6.00 -5.17 6.28
N ARG A 8 7.28 -5.18 6.64
CA ARG A 8 8.35 -4.99 5.65
C ARG A 8 8.35 -6.11 4.62
N GLU A 9 8.28 -7.35 5.06
CA GLU A 9 8.21 -8.51 4.15
C GLU A 9 6.99 -8.43 3.21
N TYR A 10 5.86 -7.97 3.71
CA TYR A 10 4.63 -7.83 2.91
C TYR A 10 4.69 -6.68 1.89
N LEU A 11 5.17 -5.51 2.29
CA LEU A 11 5.13 -4.29 1.47
C LEU A 11 6.44 -3.95 0.77
N GLN A 12 7.58 -4.22 1.42
CA GLN A 12 8.90 -3.90 0.87
C GLN A 12 9.47 -5.11 0.13
N LEU A 13 9.72 -4.95 -1.16
CA LEU A 13 10.21 -6.03 -2.01
C LEU A 13 11.68 -6.34 -1.78
N SER A 14 12.46 -5.41 -1.25
CA SER A 14 13.78 -5.61 -0.65
C SER A 14 14.22 -4.38 0.14
N ASP A 15 15.07 -4.57 1.14
CA ASP A 15 15.66 -3.48 1.92
C ASP A 15 16.67 -2.65 1.11
N GLU A 16 17.14 -3.15 -0.04
CA GLU A 16 18.22 -2.57 -0.84
C GLU A 16 17.76 -1.92 -2.16
N VAL A 17 16.48 -1.98 -2.51
CA VAL A 17 16.03 -1.42 -3.79
C VAL A 17 15.93 0.10 -3.67
N VAL A 18 17.00 0.75 -4.07
CA VAL A 18 16.95 2.15 -4.47
C VAL A 18 16.11 2.20 -5.74
N ASP A 19 14.97 2.89 -5.67
CA ASP A 19 14.17 3.16 -6.86
C ASP A 19 14.98 4.11 -7.78
N ASP A 20 15.60 3.54 -8.81
CA ASP A 20 16.34 4.28 -9.82
C ASP A 20 15.43 4.99 -10.82
N GLY A 21 14.10 4.86 -10.64
CA GLY A 21 13.09 5.45 -11.52
C GLY A 21 12.78 4.63 -12.77
N GLU A 22 13.53 3.56 -13.04
CA GLU A 22 13.27 2.69 -14.18
C GLU A 22 12.06 1.77 -13.91
N ALA A 23 11.25 1.58 -14.94
CA ALA A 23 10.15 0.62 -14.88
C ALA A 23 10.71 -0.80 -14.95
N PRO A 24 10.31 -1.71 -14.02
CA PRO A 24 10.70 -3.11 -14.10
C PRO A 24 10.14 -3.75 -15.39
N ARG A 25 10.84 -4.75 -15.91
CA ARG A 25 10.40 -5.48 -17.09
C ARG A 25 9.63 -6.73 -16.69
N VAL A 26 8.54 -6.99 -17.40
CA VAL A 26 7.66 -8.15 -17.11
C VAL A 26 8.44 -9.47 -17.11
N GLU A 27 9.37 -9.63 -18.04
CA GLU A 27 10.17 -10.84 -18.20
C GLU A 27 11.03 -11.17 -16.97
N GLU A 28 11.40 -10.15 -16.19
CA GLU A 28 12.18 -10.33 -14.96
C GLU A 28 11.41 -11.06 -13.86
N PHE A 29 10.08 -11.10 -13.95
CA PHE A 29 9.18 -11.67 -12.94
C PHE A 29 8.60 -13.02 -13.34
N LEU A 30 8.60 -13.36 -14.62
CA LEU A 30 8.03 -14.62 -15.10
C LEU A 30 8.71 -15.82 -14.45
N GLY A 31 7.91 -16.66 -13.79
CA GLY A 31 8.38 -17.88 -13.13
C GLY A 31 9.16 -17.69 -11.84
N LYS A 32 9.30 -16.48 -11.31
CA LYS A 32 10.08 -16.21 -10.09
C LYS A 32 9.26 -16.09 -8.80
N GLY A 33 7.95 -16.37 -8.86
CA GLY A 33 7.06 -16.29 -7.70
C GLY A 33 6.80 -14.87 -7.16
N LYS A 34 7.18 -13.84 -7.93
CA LYS A 34 6.95 -12.44 -7.60
C LYS A 34 6.00 -11.81 -8.61
N SER A 35 5.13 -10.92 -8.14
CA SER A 35 4.22 -10.17 -8.99
C SER A 35 4.94 -8.97 -9.61
N PHE A 36 4.94 -8.89 -10.95
CA PHE A 36 5.38 -7.68 -11.66
C PHE A 36 4.57 -6.46 -11.22
N TYR A 37 3.27 -6.62 -11.08
CA TYR A 37 2.37 -5.52 -10.75
C TYR A 37 2.63 -4.95 -9.35
N GLU A 38 2.86 -5.80 -8.37
CA GLU A 38 3.23 -5.37 -7.01
C GLU A 38 4.57 -4.63 -7.02
N ASP A 39 5.59 -5.18 -7.68
CA ASP A 39 6.90 -4.52 -7.80
C ASP A 39 6.78 -3.17 -8.52
N PHE A 40 6.06 -3.12 -9.63
CA PHE A 40 5.81 -1.88 -10.38
C PHE A 40 5.12 -0.82 -9.53
N SER A 41 4.12 -1.22 -8.72
CA SER A 41 3.31 -0.30 -7.92
C SER A 41 3.99 0.14 -6.62
N LEU A 42 4.74 -0.76 -5.97
CA LEU A 42 5.23 -0.57 -4.59
C LEU A 42 6.73 -0.37 -4.47
N ARG A 43 7.52 -0.58 -5.55
CA ARG A 43 8.97 -0.42 -5.49
C ARG A 43 9.35 0.95 -4.91
N GLY A 44 10.14 0.96 -3.85
CA GLY A 44 10.55 2.16 -3.13
C GLY A 44 9.70 2.50 -1.90
N ILE A 45 8.61 1.77 -1.63
CA ILE A 45 7.87 1.95 -0.37
C ILE A 45 8.70 1.50 0.82
N ARG A 46 8.63 2.25 1.92
CA ARG A 46 9.35 1.96 3.16
C ARG A 46 8.41 2.03 4.35
N VAL A 47 8.34 0.96 5.10
CA VAL A 47 7.57 0.92 6.35
C VAL A 47 8.29 1.75 7.42
N ASN A 48 7.60 2.76 7.94
CA ASN A 48 8.15 3.71 8.91
C ASN A 48 7.74 3.36 10.35
N ARG A 49 6.44 3.15 10.58
CA ARG A 49 5.91 2.90 11.93
C ARG A 49 4.80 1.86 11.88
N VAL A 50 4.80 0.98 12.88
CA VAL A 50 3.79 -0.06 13.05
C VAL A 50 3.33 -0.08 14.50
N GLU A 51 2.02 -0.06 14.71
CA GLU A 51 1.34 -0.22 15.99
C GLU A 51 0.13 -1.13 15.81
N PRO A 52 -0.46 -1.68 16.86
CA PRO A 52 -1.69 -2.45 16.72
C PRO A 52 -2.77 -1.67 15.98
N GLY A 53 -3.25 -2.21 14.85
CA GLY A 53 -4.27 -1.57 13.99
C GLY A 53 -3.80 -0.30 13.27
N PHE A 54 -2.50 -0.05 13.16
CA PHE A 54 -1.94 1.12 12.49
C PHE A 54 -0.62 0.84 11.81
N ILE A 55 -0.45 1.39 10.60
CA ILE A 55 0.81 1.39 9.86
C ILE A 55 1.04 2.75 9.21
N SER A 56 2.29 3.19 9.16
CA SER A 56 2.76 4.33 8.37
C SER A 56 3.90 3.91 7.45
N CYS A 57 3.82 4.34 6.20
CA CYS A 57 4.83 4.11 5.19
C CYS A 57 5.26 5.43 4.55
N TYR A 58 6.51 5.48 4.06
CA TYR A 58 7.00 6.55 3.19
C TYR A 58 7.12 6.06 1.77
N PHE A 59 6.79 6.92 0.82
CA PHE A 59 6.85 6.62 -0.59
C PHE A 59 7.21 7.87 -1.39
N LYS A 60 8.32 7.83 -2.12
CA LYS A 60 8.70 8.91 -3.02
C LYS A 60 8.04 8.68 -4.37
N VAL A 61 7.34 9.69 -4.90
CA VAL A 61 6.64 9.58 -6.19
C VAL A 61 7.64 9.28 -7.33
N PRO A 62 7.62 8.07 -7.92
CA PRO A 62 8.54 7.70 -8.98
C PRO A 62 8.00 8.08 -10.36
N LEU A 63 8.89 8.27 -11.33
CA LEU A 63 8.51 8.64 -12.69
C LEU A 63 7.52 7.65 -13.32
N ARG A 64 7.74 6.34 -13.14
CA ARG A 64 6.89 5.29 -13.74
C ARG A 64 5.42 5.33 -13.33
N LEU A 65 5.11 5.98 -12.20
CA LEU A 65 3.74 6.08 -11.68
C LEU A 65 3.12 7.47 -11.88
N THR A 66 3.77 8.35 -12.64
CA THR A 66 3.24 9.66 -12.92
C THR A 66 2.37 9.67 -14.18
N ASP A 67 1.43 10.60 -14.20
CA ASP A 67 0.66 10.95 -15.39
C ASP A 67 1.46 11.85 -16.35
N LYS A 68 0.83 12.24 -17.46
CA LYS A 68 1.46 13.10 -18.49
C LYS A 68 1.90 14.48 -17.96
N ASP A 69 1.37 14.92 -16.83
CA ASP A 69 1.66 16.23 -16.23
C ASP A 69 2.66 16.10 -15.05
N GLY A 70 3.21 14.92 -14.84
CA GLY A 70 4.18 14.63 -13.79
C GLY A 70 3.59 14.49 -12.39
N ASN A 71 2.29 14.25 -12.27
CA ASN A 71 1.64 13.98 -11.00
C ASN A 71 1.45 12.48 -10.81
N LEU A 72 1.47 12.02 -9.56
CA LEU A 72 1.12 10.65 -9.23
C LEU A 72 -0.27 10.31 -9.78
N ALA A 73 -0.34 9.29 -10.64
CA ALA A 73 -1.58 8.89 -11.28
C ALA A 73 -2.62 8.39 -10.26
N ASN A 74 -3.89 8.69 -10.51
CA ASN A 74 -4.97 8.24 -9.61
C ASN A 74 -5.01 6.71 -9.46
N GLY A 75 -4.71 5.96 -10.52
CA GLY A 75 -4.58 4.50 -10.45
C GLY A 75 -3.45 4.05 -9.51
N ALA A 76 -2.32 4.75 -9.49
CA ALA A 76 -1.24 4.48 -8.56
C ALA A 76 -1.64 4.78 -7.11
N ILE A 77 -2.38 5.86 -6.87
CA ILE A 77 -2.95 6.16 -5.55
C ILE A 77 -3.91 5.05 -5.10
N ALA A 78 -4.76 4.56 -6.00
CA ALA A 78 -5.67 3.44 -5.71
C ALA A 78 -4.91 2.17 -5.32
N ASN A 79 -3.80 1.85 -5.99
CA ASN A 79 -2.94 0.73 -5.61
C ASN A 79 -2.32 0.92 -4.22
N LEU A 80 -1.85 2.11 -3.89
CA LEU A 80 -1.32 2.39 -2.55
C LEU A 80 -2.39 2.23 -1.46
N VAL A 81 -3.62 2.66 -1.73
CA VAL A 81 -4.75 2.46 -0.81
C VAL A 81 -5.06 0.97 -0.63
N ASP A 82 -5.09 0.21 -1.71
CA ASP A 82 -5.35 -1.24 -1.69
C ASP A 82 -4.27 -1.97 -0.89
N GLU A 83 -3.02 -1.80 -1.24
CA GLU A 83 -1.90 -2.55 -0.67
C GLU A 83 -1.62 -2.17 0.79
N VAL A 84 -1.57 -0.88 1.12
CA VAL A 84 -1.29 -0.43 2.50
C VAL A 84 -2.51 -0.67 3.41
N GLY A 85 -3.72 -0.53 2.87
CA GLY A 85 -4.96 -0.90 3.59
C GLY A 85 -5.03 -2.41 3.84
N GLY A 86 -4.72 -3.21 2.82
CA GLY A 86 -4.70 -4.66 2.89
C GLY A 86 -3.63 -5.21 3.83
N ALA A 87 -2.47 -4.58 3.91
CA ALA A 87 -1.37 -5.00 4.76
C ALA A 87 -1.78 -5.18 6.21
N LEU A 88 -2.55 -4.24 6.78
CA LEU A 88 -3.05 -4.33 8.16
C LEU A 88 -3.89 -5.58 8.44
N VAL A 89 -4.57 -6.08 7.43
CA VAL A 89 -5.47 -7.23 7.56
C VAL A 89 -4.73 -8.54 7.30
N HIS A 90 -3.84 -8.58 6.31
CA HIS A 90 -3.14 -9.80 5.90
C HIS A 90 -1.99 -10.20 6.84
N VAL A 91 -1.28 -9.22 7.42
CA VAL A 91 -0.08 -9.49 8.22
C VAL A 91 -0.39 -10.08 9.59
N GLU A 92 -1.60 -9.91 10.10
CA GLU A 92 -1.99 -10.45 11.42
C GLU A 92 -2.24 -11.97 11.44
N GLY A 93 -1.82 -12.69 10.40
CA GLY A 93 -1.86 -14.16 10.36
C GLY A 93 -3.26 -14.75 10.21
N LEU A 94 -4.19 -13.97 9.73
CA LEU A 94 -5.56 -14.40 9.47
C LEU A 94 -5.69 -15.01 8.06
N PRO A 95 -6.77 -15.78 7.81
CA PRO A 95 -7.01 -16.38 6.51
C PRO A 95 -7.07 -15.31 5.41
N ILE A 96 -6.93 -15.73 4.17
CA ILE A 96 -6.93 -14.88 2.99
C ILE A 96 -8.15 -13.96 2.99
N PHE A 97 -7.90 -12.66 3.04
CA PHE A 97 -8.92 -11.63 2.85
C PHE A 97 -8.89 -11.16 1.40
N VAL A 98 -10.05 -10.89 0.84
CA VAL A 98 -10.22 -10.31 -0.48
C VAL A 98 -10.86 -8.94 -0.38
N SER A 99 -10.41 -8.01 -1.20
CA SER A 99 -11.03 -6.68 -1.31
C SER A 99 -12.45 -6.82 -1.84
N VAL A 100 -13.41 -6.18 -1.18
CA VAL A 100 -14.82 -6.21 -1.60
C VAL A 100 -15.35 -4.83 -1.96
N ASP A 101 -14.80 -3.79 -1.39
CA ASP A 101 -15.17 -2.41 -1.70
C ASP A 101 -14.02 -1.47 -1.40
N MET A 102 -13.85 -0.47 -2.24
CA MET A 102 -12.87 0.60 -2.05
C MET A 102 -13.45 1.92 -2.55
N SER A 103 -13.45 2.93 -1.68
CA SER A 103 -13.91 4.28 -1.99
C SER A 103 -12.77 5.26 -1.74
N ILE A 104 -12.41 6.05 -2.75
CA ILE A 104 -11.26 6.95 -2.69
C ILE A 104 -11.69 8.36 -3.08
N ALA A 105 -11.36 9.33 -2.22
CA ALA A 105 -11.42 10.75 -2.53
C ALA A 105 -10.02 11.24 -2.95
N PHE A 106 -9.89 11.74 -4.17
CA PHE A 106 -8.68 12.37 -4.68
C PHE A 106 -8.78 13.87 -4.41
N LEU A 107 -8.00 14.38 -3.46
CA LEU A 107 -8.17 15.73 -2.91
C LEU A 107 -7.14 16.72 -3.43
N SER A 108 -5.92 16.25 -3.75
CA SER A 108 -4.83 17.10 -4.25
C SER A 108 -3.89 16.29 -5.14
N LYS A 109 -2.87 16.95 -5.66
CA LYS A 109 -1.86 16.35 -6.55
C LYS A 109 -0.54 16.17 -5.81
N ALA A 110 0.12 15.03 -6.05
CA ALA A 110 1.48 14.77 -5.63
C ALA A 110 2.38 14.75 -6.86
N LYS A 111 3.45 15.53 -6.86
CA LYS A 111 4.35 15.66 -8.00
C LYS A 111 5.48 14.64 -7.93
N LEU A 112 6.06 14.35 -9.10
CA LEU A 112 7.28 13.56 -9.23
C LEU A 112 8.32 14.02 -8.19
N GLY A 113 8.89 13.06 -7.48
CA GLY A 113 9.95 13.29 -6.48
C GLY A 113 9.47 13.77 -5.11
N GLU A 114 8.20 14.12 -4.95
CA GLU A 114 7.66 14.43 -3.62
C GLU A 114 7.59 13.17 -2.75
N GLU A 115 7.88 13.32 -1.48
CA GLU A 115 7.79 12.23 -0.50
C GLU A 115 6.42 12.24 0.17
N LEU A 116 5.76 11.10 0.16
CA LEU A 116 4.45 10.89 0.74
C LEU A 116 4.56 10.09 2.03
N GLU A 117 3.71 10.41 2.98
CA GLU A 117 3.38 9.54 4.11
C GLU A 117 2.02 8.89 3.83
N ILE A 118 2.00 7.57 3.89
CA ILE A 118 0.79 6.77 3.70
C ILE A 118 0.50 6.08 5.02
N THR A 119 -0.62 6.42 5.63
CA THR A 119 -1.05 5.81 6.88
C THR A 119 -2.27 4.95 6.65
N SER A 120 -2.34 3.81 7.31
CA SER A 120 -3.54 2.98 7.36
C SER A 120 -3.92 2.67 8.80
N ARG A 121 -5.21 2.72 9.07
CA ARG A 121 -5.80 2.42 10.37
C ARG A 121 -6.96 1.46 10.23
N LEU A 122 -6.98 0.43 11.06
CA LEU A 122 -8.14 -0.44 11.18
C LEU A 122 -9.30 0.33 11.80
N LEU A 123 -10.44 0.38 11.09
CA LEU A 123 -11.66 1.03 11.57
C LEU A 123 -12.50 0.10 12.44
N GLY A 124 -12.49 -1.20 12.12
CA GLY A 124 -13.24 -2.20 12.83
C GLY A 124 -13.43 -3.48 12.04
N GLU A 125 -14.02 -4.46 12.70
CA GLU A 125 -14.32 -5.75 12.11
C GLU A 125 -15.69 -6.26 12.58
N ARG A 126 -16.35 -7.02 11.71
CA ARG A 126 -17.60 -7.71 12.05
C ARG A 126 -17.72 -9.01 11.27
N GLY A 127 -17.69 -10.13 11.98
CA GLY A 127 -17.62 -11.45 11.34
C GLY A 127 -16.34 -11.59 10.52
N GLY A 128 -16.48 -11.95 9.25
CA GLY A 128 -15.35 -12.00 8.30
C GLY A 128 -15.03 -10.66 7.64
N TYR A 129 -15.67 -9.57 8.02
CA TYR A 129 -15.54 -8.27 7.39
C TYR A 129 -14.59 -7.37 8.17
N LYS A 130 -13.65 -6.73 7.47
CA LYS A 130 -12.73 -5.75 8.05
C LYS A 130 -12.68 -4.50 7.19
N GLY A 131 -12.65 -3.34 7.84
CA GLY A 131 -12.54 -2.03 7.19
C GLY A 131 -11.30 -1.28 7.64
N THR A 132 -10.59 -0.67 6.70
CA THR A 132 -9.47 0.22 6.95
C THR A 132 -9.72 1.60 6.34
N ILE A 133 -9.07 2.61 6.91
CA ILE A 133 -8.96 3.93 6.29
C ILE A 133 -7.49 4.20 5.99
N VAL A 134 -7.22 4.65 4.76
CA VAL A 134 -5.88 5.00 4.28
C VAL A 134 -5.84 6.47 3.94
N VAL A 135 -4.84 7.18 4.44
CA VAL A 135 -4.60 8.59 4.13
C VAL A 135 -3.24 8.72 3.45
N VAL A 136 -3.24 9.33 2.28
CA VAL A 136 -2.02 9.69 1.55
C VAL A 136 -1.77 11.18 1.73
N ARG A 137 -0.63 11.54 2.28
CA ARG A 137 -0.28 12.91 2.65
C ARG A 137 1.09 13.29 2.09
N ASN A 138 1.23 14.54 1.64
CA ASN A 138 2.55 15.09 1.37
C ASN A 138 3.31 15.23 2.69
N LYS A 139 4.46 14.56 2.81
CA LYS A 139 5.21 14.52 4.05
C LYS A 139 5.75 15.89 4.48
N MET A 140 6.15 16.71 3.51
CA MET A 140 6.73 18.03 3.79
C MET A 140 5.68 19.07 4.16
N THR A 141 4.58 19.13 3.41
CA THR A 141 3.54 20.17 3.55
C THR A 141 2.42 19.76 4.50
N GLY A 142 2.21 18.46 4.72
CA GLY A 142 1.07 17.92 5.45
C GLY A 142 -0.24 17.90 4.65
N GLU A 143 -0.22 18.35 3.40
CA GLU A 143 -1.42 18.37 2.54
C GLU A 143 -1.92 16.96 2.28
N ILE A 144 -3.22 16.74 2.42
CA ILE A 144 -3.84 15.45 2.12
C ILE A 144 -4.03 15.34 0.61
N ILE A 145 -3.41 14.33 0.03
CA ILE A 145 -3.48 14.01 -1.40
C ILE A 145 -4.71 13.15 -1.70
N ALA A 146 -4.96 12.15 -0.86
CA ALA A 146 -6.11 11.26 -0.98
C ALA A 146 -6.51 10.65 0.36
N GLU A 147 -7.78 10.28 0.46
CA GLU A 147 -8.33 9.46 1.54
C GLU A 147 -9.04 8.27 0.91
N GLY A 148 -8.76 7.06 1.39
CA GLY A 148 -9.41 5.84 0.91
C GLY A 148 -9.99 5.01 2.05
N ARG A 149 -11.18 4.46 1.82
CA ARG A 149 -11.77 3.42 2.66
C ARG A 149 -11.71 2.12 1.91
N HIS A 150 -11.15 1.12 2.55
CA HIS A 150 -10.95 -0.20 1.97
C HIS A 150 -11.59 -1.26 2.86
N SER A 151 -12.49 -2.01 2.29
CA SER A 151 -13.21 -3.08 2.97
C SER A 151 -12.82 -4.43 2.40
N MET A 152 -12.57 -5.38 3.28
CA MET A 152 -12.13 -6.72 2.93
C MET A 152 -12.98 -7.76 3.63
N PHE A 153 -13.14 -8.91 2.99
CA PHE A 153 -13.84 -10.06 3.54
C PHE A 153 -12.96 -11.30 3.50
N GLY A 154 -12.91 -12.01 4.62
CA GLY A 154 -12.23 -13.30 4.74
C GLY A 154 -13.06 -14.29 5.52
N ARG A 155 -12.99 -15.56 5.13
CA ARG A 155 -13.57 -16.63 5.92
C ARG A 155 -12.63 -16.97 7.05
N GLN A 156 -13.10 -16.92 8.28
CA GLN A 156 -12.42 -17.62 9.36
C GLN A 156 -12.44 -19.12 9.02
N ALA A 157 -11.29 -19.78 9.12
CA ALA A 157 -11.28 -21.23 9.05
C ALA A 157 -12.23 -21.73 10.13
N SER A 158 -13.29 -22.48 9.71
CA SER A 158 -14.16 -23.14 10.65
C SER A 158 -13.29 -24.07 11.49
N LYS A 159 -13.27 -23.84 12.79
CA LYS A 159 -12.76 -24.84 13.71
C LYS A 159 -13.73 -26.00 13.64
N LEU A 160 -13.40 -27.01 12.84
CA LEU A 160 -13.97 -28.34 12.96
C LEU A 160 -13.35 -29.03 14.17
#